data_3482ce57218b030e4ab50e994c6ae6f1
#
_entry.id   3482ce57218b030e4ab50e994c6ae6f1
#
_cell.length_a   1.000
_cell.length_b   1.000
_cell.length_c   1.000
_cell.angle_alpha   90.00
_cell.angle_beta   90.00
_cell.angle_gamma   90.00
#
_symmetry.space_group_name_H-M   'P 1'
#
loop_
_entity.id
_entity.type
_entity.pdbx_description
1 polymer ?
#
loop_
_entity_poly.entity_id
_entity_poly.type
_entity_poly.pdbx_seq_one_letter_code
_entity_poly.pdbx_strand_id
1 'polypeptide(L)'
;MGHTTEPTDGAAAVRIGLVGLGNIGRHHATQLQAIAMDDPGVSLAGGMDIDPAAREAFETEFGVPTHDDHERLFETVDAVVVTTPNCFHEEYVVAALDAGVDVLVEKPLAHDLASAERIAAAARDAEGFCMVGFHNRFAAPARVLQNAIDEGRFGDLYHVEANYVRRRGIPGRGSWFTDRAVAGGGALVDIGTHAIDFALHVLDYPQVVEVSGVTRNEFGRHEDYTYLEQWGTDGEGVVDVEDSASAMLRCADGRTVSLEVAWASNRPENNEIVVRGSDAGATFDHEAGELTMYETDDTGAAHFADTQVRTRDDPAHRAEQRRFVEAVRNGGPAPVSIGEGLAVQRVIDAIYRSSEEGRAIRLDGTIEQATPIQQTTD
;
A
#
# COMPACT_ATOMS: atom_id res chain seq x y z
N MET A 1 27.43 15.78 38.56
CA MET A 1 27.87 14.42 38.22
C MET A 1 26.97 13.97 37.07
N GLY A 2 27.50 14.09 35.87
CA GLY A 2 26.79 13.70 34.68
C GLY A 2 26.87 12.19 34.51
N HIS A 3 25.72 11.54 34.45
CA HIS A 3 25.63 10.17 33.95
C HIS A 3 25.68 10.23 32.42
N THR A 4 26.85 9.93 31.87
CA THR A 4 26.97 9.47 30.47
C THR A 4 26.45 8.04 30.43
N THR A 5 25.28 7.84 29.90
CA THR A 5 24.84 6.52 29.46
C THR A 5 25.69 6.13 28.25
N GLU A 6 26.54 5.13 28.42
CA GLU A 6 27.24 4.46 27.35
C GLU A 6 26.19 3.84 26.39
N PRO A 7 26.40 3.86 25.07
CA PRO A 7 25.51 3.18 24.13
C PRO A 7 25.60 1.67 24.38
N THR A 8 24.46 1.06 24.63
CA THR A 8 24.31 -0.39 24.74
C THR A 8 24.77 -1.07 23.45
N ASP A 9 25.60 -2.05 23.65
CA ASP A 9 26.24 -3.03 22.79
C ASP A 9 25.58 -3.28 21.41
N GLY A 10 26.43 -3.23 20.38
CA GLY A 10 26.26 -3.46 18.95
C GLY A 10 25.22 -4.47 18.51
N ALA A 11 23.96 -4.05 18.40
CA ALA A 11 23.06 -4.70 17.46
C ALA A 11 23.61 -4.49 16.06
N ALA A 12 23.79 -5.58 15.28
CA ALA A 12 24.26 -5.48 13.89
C ALA A 12 23.32 -4.56 13.10
N ALA A 13 23.89 -3.73 12.22
CA ALA A 13 23.09 -2.84 11.40
C ALA A 13 22.19 -3.66 10.47
N VAL A 14 20.90 -3.29 10.37
CA VAL A 14 19.97 -3.86 9.40
C VAL A 14 20.37 -3.42 7.99
N ARG A 15 20.71 -4.38 7.13
CA ARG A 15 21.16 -4.17 5.75
C ARG A 15 19.97 -4.40 4.82
N ILE A 16 19.56 -3.36 4.11
CA ILE A 16 18.39 -3.44 3.20
C ILE A 16 18.85 -3.32 1.76
N GLY A 17 18.36 -4.21 0.90
CA GLY A 17 18.53 -4.21 -0.54
C GLY A 17 17.29 -3.77 -1.29
N LEU A 18 17.44 -3.38 -2.55
CA LEU A 18 16.34 -3.08 -3.48
C LEU A 18 16.32 -4.09 -4.63
N VAL A 19 15.15 -4.62 -4.95
CA VAL A 19 14.90 -5.44 -6.15
C VAL A 19 14.01 -4.66 -7.10
N GLY A 20 14.56 -4.23 -8.25
CA GLY A 20 13.97 -3.24 -9.15
C GLY A 20 14.46 -1.83 -8.84
N LEU A 21 15.25 -1.24 -9.74
CA LEU A 21 15.94 0.05 -9.56
C LEU A 21 15.33 1.18 -10.41
N GLY A 22 14.05 1.02 -10.77
CA GLY A 22 13.27 2.04 -11.46
C GLY A 22 12.91 3.23 -10.56
N ASN A 23 11.94 4.05 -11.00
CA ASN A 23 11.57 5.27 -10.28
C ASN A 23 11.16 5.02 -8.82
N ILE A 24 10.33 4.01 -8.57
CA ILE A 24 9.85 3.70 -7.21
C ILE A 24 10.99 3.09 -6.36
N GLY A 25 11.85 2.24 -6.92
CA GLY A 25 13.02 1.71 -6.22
C GLY A 25 13.97 2.82 -5.78
N ARG A 26 14.26 3.80 -6.65
CA ARG A 26 15.07 4.98 -6.31
C ARG A 26 14.39 5.87 -5.27
N HIS A 27 13.06 5.99 -5.31
CA HIS A 27 12.31 6.68 -4.26
C HIS A 27 12.50 6.00 -2.91
N HIS A 28 12.34 4.68 -2.84
CA HIS A 28 12.59 3.89 -1.61
C HIS A 28 14.03 4.03 -1.13
N ALA A 29 15.03 3.94 -2.03
CA ALA A 29 16.43 4.13 -1.68
C ALA A 29 16.69 5.50 -1.04
N THR A 30 16.07 6.57 -1.57
CA THR A 30 16.15 7.92 -1.01
C THR A 30 15.59 7.98 0.42
N GLN A 31 14.45 7.33 0.68
CA GLN A 31 13.88 7.29 2.02
C GLN A 31 14.75 6.48 3.00
N LEU A 32 15.31 5.33 2.54
CA LEU A 32 16.23 4.52 3.35
C LEU A 32 17.52 5.27 3.70
N GLN A 33 18.10 6.00 2.76
CA GLN A 33 19.26 6.85 3.07
C GLN A 33 18.93 7.93 4.10
N ALA A 34 17.74 8.53 4.00
CA ALA A 34 17.31 9.51 5.00
C ALA A 34 17.11 8.86 6.39
N ILE A 35 16.63 7.63 6.46
CA ILE A 35 16.54 6.88 7.72
C ILE A 35 17.95 6.58 8.25
N ALA A 36 18.87 6.12 7.39
CA ALA A 36 20.24 5.81 7.77
C ALA A 36 21.03 7.02 8.31
N MET A 37 20.68 8.24 7.89
CA MET A 37 21.25 9.48 8.46
C MET A 37 20.83 9.69 9.93
N ASP A 38 19.62 9.29 10.27
CA ASP A 38 19.05 9.44 11.63
C ASP A 38 19.35 8.22 12.52
N ASP A 39 19.51 7.03 11.92
CA ASP A 39 19.72 5.75 12.60
C ASP A 39 20.93 5.00 11.99
N PRO A 40 22.11 5.06 12.62
CA PRO A 40 23.32 4.34 12.16
C PRO A 40 23.19 2.82 12.15
N GLY A 41 22.15 2.27 12.78
CA GLY A 41 21.82 0.85 12.78
C GLY A 41 21.03 0.41 11.52
N VAL A 42 20.95 1.24 10.46
CA VAL A 42 20.31 0.94 9.18
C VAL A 42 21.24 1.29 8.04
N SER A 43 21.26 0.50 6.98
CA SER A 43 22.01 0.81 5.77
C SER A 43 21.29 0.34 4.51
N LEU A 44 21.35 1.16 3.46
CA LEU A 44 21.09 0.71 2.09
C LEU A 44 22.37 -0.05 1.65
N ALA A 45 22.25 -1.36 1.47
CA ALA A 45 23.40 -2.25 1.26
C ALA A 45 23.68 -2.56 -0.21
N GLY A 46 22.65 -2.47 -1.06
CA GLY A 46 22.81 -2.74 -2.50
C GLY A 46 21.49 -2.73 -3.25
N GLY A 47 21.55 -3.07 -4.53
CA GLY A 47 20.36 -3.21 -5.38
C GLY A 47 20.53 -4.26 -6.48
N MET A 48 19.41 -4.69 -7.03
CA MET A 48 19.36 -5.62 -8.16
C MET A 48 18.41 -5.10 -9.23
N ASP A 49 18.85 -5.14 -10.48
CA ASP A 49 17.99 -4.93 -11.65
C ASP A 49 18.56 -5.71 -12.83
N ILE A 50 17.70 -6.19 -13.72
CA ILE A 50 18.11 -6.85 -14.96
C ILE A 50 18.66 -5.84 -15.99
N ASP A 51 18.24 -4.56 -15.93
CA ASP A 51 18.71 -3.49 -16.81
C ASP A 51 20.06 -2.91 -16.35
N PRO A 52 21.13 -3.07 -17.14
CA PRO A 52 22.42 -2.51 -16.79
C PRO A 52 22.43 -0.97 -16.66
N ALA A 53 21.57 -0.27 -17.41
CA ALA A 53 21.49 1.19 -17.32
C ALA A 53 20.84 1.64 -16.00
N ALA A 54 19.81 0.91 -15.52
CA ALA A 54 19.21 1.16 -14.21
C ALA A 54 20.24 0.93 -13.09
N ARG A 55 21.05 -0.14 -13.18
CA ARG A 55 22.12 -0.43 -12.20
C ARG A 55 23.18 0.68 -12.17
N GLU A 56 23.70 1.10 -13.33
CA GLU A 56 24.72 2.17 -13.41
C GLU A 56 24.20 3.49 -12.84
N ALA A 57 22.95 3.84 -13.15
CA ALA A 57 22.31 5.04 -12.61
C ALA A 57 22.17 4.97 -11.08
N PHE A 58 21.76 3.82 -10.55
CA PHE A 58 21.59 3.59 -9.12
C PHE A 58 22.92 3.63 -8.37
N GLU A 59 23.96 2.97 -8.87
CA GLU A 59 25.30 3.04 -8.28
C GLU A 59 25.86 4.47 -8.25
N THR A 60 25.61 5.23 -9.32
CA THR A 60 26.06 6.63 -9.41
C THR A 60 25.34 7.51 -8.39
N GLU A 61 24.04 7.29 -8.18
CA GLU A 61 23.23 8.13 -7.31
C GLU A 61 23.39 7.78 -5.83
N PHE A 62 23.43 6.48 -5.50
CA PHE A 62 23.38 6.01 -4.11
C PHE A 62 24.72 5.51 -3.57
N GLY A 63 25.69 5.25 -4.43
CA GLY A 63 27.03 4.83 -4.03
C GLY A 63 27.11 3.42 -3.42
N VAL A 64 26.15 2.55 -3.74
CA VAL A 64 26.07 1.16 -3.25
C VAL A 64 26.21 0.17 -4.41
N PRO A 65 26.71 -1.07 -4.17
CA PRO A 65 26.86 -2.07 -5.20
C PRO A 65 25.52 -2.50 -5.79
N THR A 66 25.52 -2.86 -7.09
CA THR A 66 24.37 -3.46 -7.75
C THR A 66 24.71 -4.81 -8.36
N HIS A 67 23.68 -5.63 -8.55
CA HIS A 67 23.77 -6.98 -9.08
C HIS A 67 22.78 -7.18 -10.23
N ASP A 68 23.12 -8.07 -11.15
CA ASP A 68 22.22 -8.54 -12.23
C ASP A 68 21.42 -9.78 -11.82
N ASP A 69 21.66 -10.29 -10.61
CA ASP A 69 21.10 -11.49 -10.03
C ASP A 69 20.68 -11.22 -8.57
N HIS A 70 19.47 -11.62 -8.22
CA HIS A 70 18.91 -11.43 -6.88
C HIS A 70 19.58 -12.33 -5.83
N GLU A 71 20.04 -13.54 -6.19
CA GLU A 71 20.71 -14.46 -5.26
C GLU A 71 21.95 -13.78 -4.63
N ARG A 72 22.73 -13.07 -5.45
CA ARG A 72 23.91 -12.34 -4.96
C ARG A 72 23.56 -11.18 -4.03
N LEU A 73 22.43 -10.52 -4.27
CA LEU A 73 21.95 -9.46 -3.36
C LEU A 73 21.53 -10.09 -2.02
N PHE A 74 20.80 -11.19 -2.05
CA PHE A 74 20.26 -11.84 -0.85
C PHE A 74 21.35 -12.35 0.09
N GLU A 75 22.53 -12.75 -0.43
CA GLU A 75 23.69 -13.12 0.40
C GLU A 75 24.25 -11.95 1.26
N THR A 76 23.91 -10.70 0.93
CA THR A 76 24.53 -9.50 1.53
C THR A 76 23.58 -8.65 2.36
N VAL A 77 22.29 -8.98 2.39
CA VAL A 77 21.24 -8.18 3.04
C VAL A 77 20.46 -8.98 4.08
N ASP A 78 19.80 -8.28 5.00
CA ASP A 78 18.90 -8.87 5.98
C ASP A 78 17.45 -8.76 5.53
N ALA A 79 17.16 -7.76 4.69
CA ALA A 79 15.83 -7.53 4.15
C ALA A 79 15.89 -6.86 2.75
N VAL A 80 14.82 -7.00 1.98
CA VAL A 80 14.70 -6.36 0.67
C VAL A 80 13.38 -5.61 0.51
N VAL A 81 13.43 -4.55 -0.32
CA VAL A 81 12.23 -3.90 -0.85
C VAL A 81 12.08 -4.32 -2.32
N VAL A 82 10.97 -4.97 -2.67
CA VAL A 82 10.67 -5.42 -4.04
C VAL A 82 9.81 -4.37 -4.72
N THR A 83 10.34 -3.78 -5.80
CA THR A 83 9.75 -2.65 -6.53
C THR A 83 9.73 -2.89 -8.06
N THR A 84 9.70 -4.15 -8.44
CA THR A 84 9.58 -4.58 -9.84
C THR A 84 8.15 -4.38 -10.37
N PRO A 85 7.88 -4.51 -11.68
CA PRO A 85 6.51 -4.57 -12.17
C PRO A 85 5.73 -5.75 -11.55
N ASN A 86 4.42 -5.59 -11.38
CA ASN A 86 3.55 -6.44 -10.55
C ASN A 86 3.65 -7.94 -10.85
N CYS A 87 3.83 -8.32 -12.14
CA CYS A 87 3.94 -9.74 -12.53
C CYS A 87 5.22 -10.45 -12.04
N PHE A 88 6.22 -9.68 -11.58
CA PHE A 88 7.47 -10.24 -11.05
C PHE A 88 7.51 -10.27 -9.52
N HIS A 89 6.51 -9.73 -8.82
CA HIS A 89 6.48 -9.72 -7.36
C HIS A 89 6.61 -11.14 -6.78
N GLU A 90 5.84 -12.10 -7.31
CA GLU A 90 5.89 -13.51 -6.85
C GLU A 90 7.30 -14.09 -6.91
N GLU A 91 7.97 -13.96 -8.05
CA GLU A 91 9.31 -14.51 -8.26
C GLU A 91 10.28 -14.03 -7.18
N TYR A 92 10.37 -12.72 -7.00
CA TYR A 92 11.37 -12.16 -6.09
C TYR A 92 10.98 -12.26 -4.62
N VAL A 93 9.68 -12.17 -4.29
CA VAL A 93 9.21 -12.33 -2.91
C VAL A 93 9.43 -13.75 -2.43
N VAL A 94 9.05 -14.77 -3.24
CA VAL A 94 9.23 -16.17 -2.87
C VAL A 94 10.71 -16.50 -2.74
N ALA A 95 11.55 -16.07 -3.69
CA ALA A 95 13.00 -16.32 -3.64
C ALA A 95 13.66 -15.68 -2.42
N ALA A 96 13.25 -14.45 -2.03
CA ALA A 96 13.78 -13.80 -0.83
C ALA A 96 13.37 -14.53 0.46
N LEU A 97 12.11 -14.93 0.58
CA LEU A 97 11.60 -15.69 1.73
C LEU A 97 12.30 -17.06 1.84
N ASP A 98 12.51 -17.75 0.73
CA ASP A 98 13.25 -19.02 0.69
C ASP A 98 14.72 -18.87 1.11
N ALA A 99 15.31 -17.68 0.87
CA ALA A 99 16.65 -17.33 1.32
C ALA A 99 16.70 -16.84 2.78
N GLY A 100 15.57 -16.77 3.49
CA GLY A 100 15.47 -16.24 4.86
C GLY A 100 15.62 -14.73 4.96
N VAL A 101 15.33 -14.00 3.89
CA VAL A 101 15.39 -12.54 3.80
C VAL A 101 13.99 -11.96 4.01
N ASP A 102 13.83 -11.00 4.92
CA ASP A 102 12.57 -10.28 5.13
C ASP A 102 12.22 -9.39 3.94
N VAL A 103 10.93 -9.27 3.65
CA VAL A 103 10.46 -8.59 2.43
C VAL A 103 9.48 -7.47 2.73
N LEU A 104 9.70 -6.30 2.13
CA LEU A 104 8.68 -5.30 1.84
C LEU A 104 8.40 -5.34 0.33
N VAL A 105 7.21 -5.78 -0.07
CA VAL A 105 6.80 -5.77 -1.48
C VAL A 105 5.90 -4.59 -1.77
N GLU A 106 6.17 -3.86 -2.85
CA GLU A 106 5.28 -2.79 -3.32
C GLU A 106 3.88 -3.32 -3.64
N LYS A 107 2.92 -2.43 -3.52
CA LYS A 107 1.54 -2.71 -3.93
C LYS A 107 1.40 -2.76 -5.47
N PRO A 108 0.44 -3.54 -6.00
CA PRO A 108 -0.37 -4.54 -5.33
C PRO A 108 0.48 -5.73 -4.89
N LEU A 109 -0.04 -6.59 -4.03
CA LEU A 109 0.68 -7.80 -3.61
C LEU A 109 1.18 -8.63 -4.80
N ALA A 110 0.34 -8.78 -5.83
CA ALA A 110 0.69 -9.42 -7.09
C ALA A 110 -0.20 -8.92 -8.24
N HIS A 111 0.12 -9.29 -9.48
CA HIS A 111 -0.66 -8.93 -10.66
C HIS A 111 -2.00 -9.67 -10.75
N ASP A 112 -2.15 -10.84 -10.12
CA ASP A 112 -3.38 -11.62 -10.03
C ASP A 112 -3.54 -12.32 -8.68
N LEU A 113 -4.76 -12.84 -8.42
CA LEU A 113 -5.08 -13.51 -7.16
C LEU A 113 -4.29 -14.80 -6.96
N ALA A 114 -4.06 -15.59 -8.01
CA ALA A 114 -3.34 -16.85 -7.90
C ALA A 114 -1.88 -16.65 -7.48
N SER A 115 -1.22 -15.64 -8.04
CA SER A 115 0.12 -15.19 -7.63
C SER A 115 0.13 -14.72 -6.18
N ALA A 116 -0.85 -13.91 -5.77
CA ALA A 116 -0.97 -13.43 -4.40
C ALA A 116 -1.16 -14.59 -3.39
N GLU A 117 -1.93 -15.62 -3.75
CA GLU A 117 -2.12 -16.82 -2.92
C GLU A 117 -0.83 -17.64 -2.78
N ARG A 118 0.00 -17.71 -3.84
CA ARG A 118 1.31 -18.37 -3.76
C ARG A 118 2.30 -17.60 -2.90
N ILE A 119 2.35 -16.27 -3.02
CA ILE A 119 3.13 -15.42 -2.11
C ILE A 119 2.69 -15.63 -0.66
N ALA A 120 1.38 -15.61 -0.41
CA ALA A 120 0.84 -15.80 0.93
C ALA A 120 1.14 -17.21 1.49
N ALA A 121 1.19 -18.24 0.64
CA ALA A 121 1.61 -19.58 1.04
C ALA A 121 3.09 -19.61 1.42
N ALA A 122 3.97 -19.07 0.58
CA ALA A 122 5.41 -18.97 0.87
C ALA A 122 5.69 -18.22 2.17
N ALA A 123 5.02 -17.07 2.38
CA ALA A 123 5.21 -16.26 3.59
C ALA A 123 4.75 -16.96 4.89
N ARG A 124 3.79 -17.92 4.83
CA ARG A 124 3.40 -18.73 5.99
C ARG A 124 4.43 -19.79 6.37
N ASP A 125 5.14 -20.30 5.38
CA ASP A 125 6.12 -21.37 5.56
C ASP A 125 7.54 -20.85 5.84
N ALA A 126 7.78 -19.56 5.61
CA ALA A 126 9.08 -18.89 5.79
C ALA A 126 9.39 -18.59 7.27
N GLU A 127 10.69 -18.54 7.60
CA GLU A 127 11.17 -18.04 8.90
C GLU A 127 11.09 -16.50 8.98
N GLY A 128 11.26 -15.82 7.85
CA GLY A 128 11.10 -14.38 7.69
C GLY A 128 9.66 -13.96 7.44
N PHE A 129 9.43 -12.66 7.24
CA PHE A 129 8.10 -12.13 6.95
C PHE A 129 8.03 -11.38 5.61
N CYS A 130 6.81 -11.25 5.07
CA CYS A 130 6.51 -10.37 3.96
C CYS A 130 5.52 -9.28 4.42
N MET A 131 5.90 -8.01 4.26
CA MET A 131 5.08 -6.83 4.45
C MET A 131 4.63 -6.29 3.09
N VAL A 132 3.38 -5.85 2.98
CA VAL A 132 2.88 -5.20 1.75
C VAL A 132 2.95 -3.67 1.88
N GLY A 133 3.39 -2.99 0.82
CA GLY A 133 3.65 -1.54 0.77
C GLY A 133 2.39 -0.68 0.70
N PHE A 134 1.56 -0.71 1.72
CA PHE A 134 0.38 0.15 1.85
C PHE A 134 0.72 1.43 2.61
N HIS A 135 1.58 2.25 2.02
CA HIS A 135 2.16 3.42 2.67
C HIS A 135 1.14 4.46 3.16
N ASN A 136 -0.07 4.56 2.57
CA ASN A 136 -1.08 5.53 2.97
C ASN A 136 -1.50 5.41 4.45
N ARG A 137 -1.45 4.21 5.04
CA ARG A 137 -1.72 3.98 6.48
C ARG A 137 -0.73 4.72 7.39
N PHE A 138 0.49 4.94 6.90
CA PHE A 138 1.59 5.53 7.66
C PHE A 138 1.66 7.05 7.53
N ALA A 139 0.81 7.66 6.69
CA ALA A 139 0.66 9.12 6.65
C ALA A 139 0.27 9.66 8.03
N ALA A 140 0.88 10.78 8.45
CA ALA A 140 0.66 11.30 9.80
C ALA A 140 -0.83 11.59 10.11
N PRO A 141 -1.65 12.17 9.20
CA PRO A 141 -3.09 12.33 9.45
C PRO A 141 -3.84 10.99 9.53
N ALA A 142 -3.47 9.98 8.72
CA ALA A 142 -4.07 8.66 8.76
C ALA A 142 -3.86 7.97 10.13
N ARG A 143 -2.66 8.10 10.69
CA ARG A 143 -2.33 7.60 12.03
C ARG A 143 -3.12 8.30 13.13
N VAL A 144 -3.37 9.62 12.99
CA VAL A 144 -4.23 10.36 13.94
C VAL A 144 -5.68 9.86 13.85
N LEU A 145 -6.18 9.64 12.63
CA LEU A 145 -7.53 9.08 12.42
C LEU A 145 -7.65 7.69 13.04
N GLN A 146 -6.69 6.78 12.75
CA GLN A 146 -6.70 5.44 13.30
C GLN A 146 -6.66 5.44 14.83
N ASN A 147 -5.80 6.26 15.43
CA ASN A 147 -5.74 6.38 16.89
C ASN A 147 -7.07 6.87 17.50
N ALA A 148 -7.74 7.82 16.87
CA ALA A 148 -9.05 8.29 17.33
C ALA A 148 -10.15 7.21 17.21
N ILE A 149 -10.05 6.34 16.18
CA ILE A 149 -10.93 5.17 16.04
C ILE A 149 -10.62 4.15 17.14
N ASP A 150 -9.35 3.82 17.38
CA ASP A 150 -8.90 2.87 18.39
C ASP A 150 -9.27 3.31 19.82
N GLU A 151 -9.28 4.62 20.08
CA GLU A 151 -9.76 5.23 21.32
C GLU A 151 -11.31 5.18 21.47
N GLY A 152 -12.02 4.67 20.47
CA GLY A 152 -13.48 4.53 20.47
C GLY A 152 -14.27 5.84 20.23
N ARG A 153 -13.60 6.93 19.77
CA ARG A 153 -14.26 8.23 19.56
C ARG A 153 -15.35 8.19 18.49
N PHE A 154 -15.29 7.22 17.56
CA PHE A 154 -16.22 7.09 16.46
C PHE A 154 -17.45 6.24 16.81
N GLY A 155 -17.45 5.56 17.97
CA GLY A 155 -18.48 4.58 18.30
C GLY A 155 -18.41 3.38 17.33
N ASP A 156 -19.58 2.88 16.91
CA ASP A 156 -19.66 1.78 15.96
C ASP A 156 -19.46 2.29 14.52
N LEU A 157 -18.35 1.92 13.89
CA LEU A 157 -18.15 2.19 12.46
C LEU A 157 -19.10 1.35 11.62
N TYR A 158 -19.75 1.96 10.62
CA TYR A 158 -20.75 1.25 9.81
C TYR A 158 -20.53 1.42 8.29
N HIS A 159 -19.84 2.46 7.84
CA HIS A 159 -19.63 2.72 6.42
C HIS A 159 -18.35 3.49 6.16
N VAL A 160 -17.64 3.15 5.06
CA VAL A 160 -16.53 3.94 4.51
C VAL A 160 -16.80 4.22 3.03
N GLU A 161 -16.67 5.49 2.62
CA GLU A 161 -16.59 5.88 1.21
C GLU A 161 -15.12 6.07 0.86
N ALA A 162 -14.63 5.32 -0.12
CA ALA A 162 -13.24 5.37 -0.54
C ALA A 162 -13.16 5.87 -1.98
N ASN A 163 -12.63 7.07 -2.15
CA ASN A 163 -12.49 7.69 -3.45
C ASN A 163 -11.01 7.90 -3.78
N TYR A 164 -10.62 7.55 -5.01
CA TYR A 164 -9.35 7.92 -5.61
C TYR A 164 -9.59 8.23 -7.08
N VAL A 165 -9.98 9.46 -7.36
CA VAL A 165 -10.46 9.90 -8.67
C VAL A 165 -9.60 11.02 -9.20
N ARG A 166 -8.83 10.74 -10.25
CA ARG A 166 -8.08 11.72 -11.03
C ARG A 166 -8.93 12.24 -12.19
N ARG A 167 -8.67 13.47 -12.62
CA ARG A 167 -9.35 14.01 -13.79
C ARG A 167 -8.72 13.50 -15.08
N ARG A 168 -7.40 13.52 -15.19
CA ARG A 168 -6.61 12.98 -16.30
C ARG A 168 -5.25 12.57 -15.75
N GLY A 169 -5.05 11.30 -15.51
CA GLY A 169 -3.83 10.81 -14.87
C GLY A 169 -3.57 9.33 -15.18
N ILE A 170 -3.80 8.89 -16.43
CA ILE A 170 -3.39 7.55 -16.88
C ILE A 170 -1.86 7.51 -16.86
N PRO A 171 -1.23 6.63 -16.09
CA PRO A 171 0.23 6.57 -16.00
C PRO A 171 0.81 5.97 -17.27
N GLY A 172 1.59 6.78 -18.03
CA GLY A 172 2.36 6.34 -19.20
C GLY A 172 1.58 5.40 -20.13
N ARG A 173 0.68 5.92 -20.95
CA ARG A 173 -0.11 5.11 -21.89
C ARG A 173 0.82 4.28 -22.80
N GLY A 174 0.52 2.96 -22.93
CA GLY A 174 1.41 2.04 -23.65
C GLY A 174 2.68 1.66 -22.89
N SER A 175 2.84 2.05 -21.62
CA SER A 175 3.83 1.49 -20.71
C SER A 175 3.31 0.20 -20.06
N TRP A 176 4.12 -0.43 -19.23
CA TRP A 176 3.74 -1.65 -18.52
C TRP A 176 2.50 -1.48 -17.61
N PHE A 177 2.21 -0.25 -17.12
CA PHE A 177 1.02 0.06 -16.32
C PHE A 177 -0.30 -0.17 -17.07
N THR A 178 -0.30 -0.07 -18.41
CA THR A 178 -1.48 -0.22 -19.23
C THR A 178 -1.56 -1.58 -19.94
N ASP A 179 -0.59 -2.46 -19.67
CA ASP A 179 -0.54 -3.85 -20.14
C ASP A 179 -1.07 -4.79 -19.04
N ARG A 180 -2.23 -5.39 -19.24
CA ARG A 180 -2.87 -6.29 -18.28
C ARG A 180 -2.00 -7.48 -17.92
N ALA A 181 -1.23 -8.01 -18.84
CA ALA A 181 -0.36 -9.17 -18.58
C ALA A 181 0.76 -8.85 -17.57
N VAL A 182 1.18 -7.59 -17.50
CA VAL A 182 2.25 -7.13 -16.61
C VAL A 182 1.69 -6.50 -15.33
N ALA A 183 0.73 -5.59 -15.48
CA ALA A 183 0.17 -4.84 -14.36
C ALA A 183 -0.95 -5.60 -13.62
N GLY A 184 -1.64 -6.55 -14.29
CA GLY A 184 -2.81 -7.25 -13.75
C GLY A 184 -4.12 -6.49 -13.96
N GLY A 185 -4.06 -5.17 -14.10
CA GLY A 185 -5.20 -4.28 -14.32
C GLY A 185 -4.77 -2.83 -14.36
N GLY A 186 -5.75 -1.93 -14.43
CA GLY A 186 -5.53 -0.50 -14.57
C GLY A 186 -5.74 0.29 -13.27
N ALA A 187 -6.68 1.25 -13.32
CA ALA A 187 -6.94 2.15 -12.19
C ALA A 187 -7.29 1.41 -10.89
N LEU A 188 -8.02 0.29 -10.98
CA LEU A 188 -8.38 -0.51 -9.82
C LEU A 188 -7.15 -1.13 -9.14
N VAL A 189 -6.22 -1.66 -9.93
CA VAL A 189 -4.99 -2.29 -9.43
C VAL A 189 -3.97 -1.25 -8.97
N ASP A 190 -3.82 -0.13 -9.69
CA ASP A 190 -2.82 0.89 -9.35
C ASP A 190 -3.22 1.75 -8.15
N ILE A 191 -4.38 2.43 -8.23
CA ILE A 191 -4.83 3.36 -7.19
C ILE A 191 -5.97 2.81 -6.34
N GLY A 192 -6.82 1.92 -6.91
CA GLY A 192 -7.91 1.29 -6.16
C GLY A 192 -7.41 0.38 -5.05
N THR A 193 -6.26 -0.25 -5.21
CA THR A 193 -5.62 -1.04 -4.16
C THR A 193 -5.39 -0.24 -2.88
N HIS A 194 -4.96 1.03 -2.98
CA HIS A 194 -4.79 1.93 -1.82
C HIS A 194 -6.12 2.31 -1.16
N ALA A 195 -7.15 2.59 -1.98
CA ALA A 195 -8.47 2.97 -1.48
C ALA A 195 -9.16 1.79 -0.76
N ILE A 196 -9.06 0.58 -1.33
CA ILE A 196 -9.59 -0.65 -0.72
C ILE A 196 -8.84 -0.96 0.58
N ASP A 197 -7.50 -0.92 0.53
CA ASP A 197 -6.66 -1.16 1.70
C ASP A 197 -7.02 -0.24 2.85
N PHE A 198 -7.04 1.06 2.59
CA PHE A 198 -7.32 2.05 3.63
C PHE A 198 -8.73 1.90 4.22
N ALA A 199 -9.73 1.65 3.37
CA ALA A 199 -11.10 1.41 3.84
C ALA A 199 -11.22 0.16 4.72
N LEU A 200 -10.55 -0.93 4.34
CA LEU A 200 -10.53 -2.14 5.16
C LEU A 200 -9.71 -1.95 6.45
N HIS A 201 -8.62 -1.20 6.38
CA HIS A 201 -7.77 -0.90 7.53
C HIS A 201 -8.53 -0.14 8.62
N VAL A 202 -9.20 0.96 8.30
CA VAL A 202 -9.98 1.73 9.30
C VAL A 202 -11.17 0.96 9.85
N LEU A 203 -11.65 -0.06 9.14
CA LEU A 203 -12.67 -0.99 9.59
C LEU A 203 -12.10 -2.23 10.32
N ASP A 204 -10.81 -2.29 10.60
CA ASP A 204 -10.13 -3.44 11.21
C ASP A 204 -10.34 -4.74 10.40
N TYR A 205 -10.18 -4.67 9.08
CA TYR A 205 -10.23 -5.79 8.13
C TYR A 205 -11.38 -6.77 8.34
N PRO A 206 -12.64 -6.31 8.31
CA PRO A 206 -13.78 -7.19 8.44
C PRO A 206 -13.85 -8.17 7.27
N GLN A 207 -14.41 -9.35 7.51
CA GLN A 207 -14.64 -10.31 6.45
C GLN A 207 -15.59 -9.74 5.40
N VAL A 208 -15.09 -9.46 4.19
CA VAL A 208 -15.92 -9.09 3.04
C VAL A 208 -16.61 -10.35 2.52
N VAL A 209 -17.93 -10.33 2.43
CA VAL A 209 -18.75 -11.49 2.02
C VAL A 209 -19.43 -11.32 0.66
N GLU A 210 -19.55 -10.09 0.18
CA GLU A 210 -20.17 -9.81 -1.12
C GLU A 210 -19.56 -8.54 -1.72
N VAL A 211 -19.27 -8.60 -3.02
CA VAL A 211 -18.73 -7.48 -3.81
C VAL A 211 -19.58 -7.31 -5.07
N SER A 212 -20.06 -6.10 -5.31
CA SER A 212 -20.70 -5.70 -6.56
C SER A 212 -19.89 -4.57 -7.19
N GLY A 213 -19.38 -4.74 -8.39
CA GLY A 213 -18.52 -3.75 -9.02
C GLY A 213 -18.63 -3.73 -10.55
N VAL A 214 -18.18 -2.62 -11.12
CA VAL A 214 -18.11 -2.39 -12.57
C VAL A 214 -16.79 -1.70 -12.89
N THR A 215 -16.09 -2.22 -13.90
CA THR A 215 -14.90 -1.59 -14.48
C THR A 215 -15.22 -1.00 -15.84
N ARG A 216 -14.53 0.07 -16.24
CA ARG A 216 -14.76 0.80 -17.49
C ARG A 216 -13.44 1.21 -18.12
N ASN A 217 -13.41 1.32 -19.45
CA ASN A 217 -12.30 1.90 -20.20
C ASN A 217 -12.88 2.90 -21.23
N GLU A 218 -13.09 4.13 -20.76
CA GLU A 218 -13.74 5.19 -21.53
C GLU A 218 -12.72 6.17 -22.13
N PHE A 219 -11.52 6.27 -21.57
CA PHE A 219 -10.51 7.25 -21.96
C PHE A 219 -9.21 6.62 -22.47
N GLY A 220 -8.81 5.49 -21.90
CA GLY A 220 -7.52 4.86 -22.20
C GLY A 220 -7.30 4.52 -23.67
N ARG A 221 -8.38 4.25 -24.42
CA ARG A 221 -8.37 3.87 -25.84
C ARG A 221 -8.47 5.04 -26.81
N HIS A 222 -8.72 6.25 -26.33
CA HIS A 222 -8.87 7.41 -27.22
C HIS A 222 -7.50 7.93 -27.69
N GLU A 223 -7.33 8.10 -29.00
CA GLU A 223 -6.10 8.65 -29.59
C GLU A 223 -5.88 10.12 -29.22
N ASP A 224 -6.97 10.88 -29.05
CA ASP A 224 -6.99 12.30 -28.74
C ASP A 224 -7.10 12.58 -27.22
N TYR A 225 -6.61 11.64 -26.38
CA TYR A 225 -6.58 11.82 -24.92
C TYR A 225 -5.77 13.05 -24.53
N THR A 226 -6.45 14.01 -23.89
CA THR A 226 -5.83 15.27 -23.46
C THR A 226 -5.61 15.29 -21.94
N TYR A 227 -4.41 15.67 -21.53
CA TYR A 227 -4.02 15.88 -20.12
C TYR A 227 -3.16 17.13 -20.00
N LEU A 228 -3.09 17.73 -18.78
CA LEU A 228 -2.24 18.87 -18.49
C LEU A 228 -0.90 18.44 -17.91
N GLU A 229 -0.92 17.45 -17.06
CA GLU A 229 0.24 16.85 -16.41
C GLU A 229 0.19 15.35 -16.60
N GLN A 230 1.32 14.74 -16.87
CA GLN A 230 1.43 13.30 -17.10
C GLN A 230 2.38 12.70 -16.08
N TRP A 231 1.93 11.63 -15.47
CA TRP A 231 2.79 10.76 -14.67
C TRP A 231 3.31 9.63 -15.56
N GLY A 232 4.65 9.53 -15.67
CA GLY A 232 5.28 8.61 -16.60
C GLY A 232 5.34 9.13 -18.04
N THR A 233 5.95 8.36 -18.93
CA THR A 233 6.06 8.63 -20.37
C THR A 233 5.21 7.65 -21.13
N ASP A 234 4.51 8.13 -22.19
CA ASP A 234 3.79 7.25 -23.11
C ASP A 234 4.76 6.30 -23.80
N GLY A 235 4.32 5.05 -23.97
CA GLY A 235 4.98 4.00 -24.73
C GLY A 235 4.21 3.66 -26.00
N GLU A 236 4.76 2.74 -26.79
CA GLU A 236 4.11 2.19 -27.99
C GLU A 236 3.38 0.86 -27.71
N GLY A 237 3.25 0.46 -26.44
CA GLY A 237 2.68 -0.82 -26.02
C GLY A 237 1.16 -0.84 -25.94
N VAL A 238 0.65 -1.87 -25.30
CA VAL A 238 -0.78 -2.17 -25.20
C VAL A 238 -1.47 -1.25 -24.20
N VAL A 239 -2.76 -0.91 -24.47
CA VAL A 239 -3.67 -0.25 -23.53
C VAL A 239 -4.94 -1.10 -23.47
N ASP A 240 -4.95 -2.12 -22.59
CA ASP A 240 -6.04 -3.10 -22.49
C ASP A 240 -6.61 -3.24 -21.06
N VAL A 241 -6.29 -2.30 -20.19
CA VAL A 241 -6.78 -2.22 -18.83
C VAL A 241 -7.90 -1.20 -18.68
N GLU A 242 -8.64 -1.25 -17.58
CA GLU A 242 -9.66 -0.26 -17.25
C GLU A 242 -9.04 1.05 -16.75
N ASP A 243 -9.71 2.17 -16.99
CA ASP A 243 -9.35 3.50 -16.50
C ASP A 243 -10.19 3.95 -15.31
N SER A 244 -11.25 3.20 -14.97
CA SER A 244 -12.09 3.48 -13.82
C SER A 244 -12.85 2.25 -13.32
N ALA A 245 -13.19 2.26 -12.02
CA ALA A 245 -14.02 1.25 -11.39
C ALA A 245 -14.88 1.86 -10.29
N SER A 246 -16.09 1.31 -10.10
CA SER A 246 -16.97 1.61 -8.97
C SER A 246 -17.40 0.30 -8.32
N ALA A 247 -17.45 0.25 -6.99
CA ALA A 247 -17.87 -0.95 -6.29
C ALA A 247 -18.58 -0.66 -4.96
N MET A 248 -19.36 -1.67 -4.50
CA MET A 248 -19.94 -1.76 -3.18
C MET A 248 -19.51 -3.08 -2.54
N LEU A 249 -18.91 -3.02 -1.36
CA LEU A 249 -18.51 -4.16 -0.55
C LEU A 249 -19.48 -4.30 0.65
N ARG A 250 -19.82 -5.53 0.98
CA ARG A 250 -20.59 -5.89 2.20
C ARG A 250 -19.73 -6.79 3.06
N CYS A 251 -19.68 -6.48 4.35
CA CYS A 251 -18.97 -7.28 5.34
C CYS A 251 -19.96 -8.17 6.12
N ALA A 252 -19.45 -9.25 6.70
CA ALA A 252 -20.25 -10.23 7.44
C ALA A 252 -20.96 -9.64 8.66
N ASP A 253 -20.38 -8.62 9.27
CA ASP A 253 -20.91 -7.90 10.42
C ASP A 253 -21.87 -6.75 10.06
N GLY A 254 -22.15 -6.57 8.75
CA GLY A 254 -23.07 -5.56 8.25
C GLY A 254 -22.42 -4.24 7.84
N ARG A 255 -21.12 -4.04 8.12
CA ARG A 255 -20.37 -2.88 7.64
C ARG A 255 -20.27 -2.89 6.12
N THR A 256 -20.10 -1.71 5.52
CA THR A 256 -20.06 -1.56 4.06
C THR A 256 -18.97 -0.59 3.62
N VAL A 257 -18.49 -0.79 2.38
CA VAL A 257 -17.58 0.15 1.72
C VAL A 257 -18.13 0.50 0.34
N SER A 258 -18.18 1.77 -0.01
CA SER A 258 -18.35 2.22 -1.40
C SER A 258 -17.03 2.68 -1.97
N LEU A 259 -16.73 2.28 -3.19
CA LEU A 259 -15.47 2.56 -3.88
C LEU A 259 -15.73 3.28 -5.21
N GLU A 260 -14.98 4.36 -5.45
CA GLU A 260 -14.91 5.03 -6.74
C GLU A 260 -13.46 5.35 -7.06
N VAL A 261 -12.92 4.74 -8.11
CA VAL A 261 -11.55 4.96 -8.55
C VAL A 261 -11.50 5.29 -10.03
N ALA A 262 -10.65 6.23 -10.42
CA ALA A 262 -10.45 6.58 -11.82
C ALA A 262 -9.08 7.23 -12.06
N TRP A 263 -8.38 6.76 -13.05
CA TRP A 263 -7.25 7.47 -13.64
C TRP A 263 -7.71 8.67 -14.48
N ALA A 264 -8.89 8.53 -15.09
CA ALA A 264 -9.48 9.58 -15.93
C ALA A 264 -10.99 9.70 -15.74
N SER A 265 -11.45 10.94 -15.62
CA SER A 265 -12.87 11.25 -15.47
C SER A 265 -13.15 12.68 -15.95
N ASN A 266 -14.43 12.98 -16.26
CA ASN A 266 -14.85 14.34 -16.61
C ASN A 266 -15.48 15.05 -15.39
N ARG A 267 -14.84 14.96 -14.23
CA ARG A 267 -15.27 15.60 -12.96
C ARG A 267 -14.04 16.20 -12.24
N PRO A 268 -14.23 17.05 -11.22
CA PRO A 268 -13.14 17.39 -10.30
C PRO A 268 -12.54 16.14 -9.66
N GLU A 269 -11.26 16.20 -9.35
CA GLU A 269 -10.57 15.18 -8.55
C GLU A 269 -11.26 14.97 -7.21
N ASN A 270 -11.21 13.75 -6.71
CA ASN A 270 -11.75 13.39 -5.41
C ASN A 270 -10.91 12.26 -4.81
N ASN A 271 -10.13 12.61 -3.80
CA ASN A 271 -9.22 11.69 -3.12
C ASN A 271 -9.63 11.53 -1.64
N GLU A 272 -10.90 11.74 -1.35
CA GLU A 272 -11.44 11.69 0.00
C GLU A 272 -11.85 10.27 0.41
N ILE A 273 -11.40 9.88 1.59
CA ILE A 273 -11.92 8.76 2.35
C ILE A 273 -12.86 9.32 3.42
N VAL A 274 -14.14 8.95 3.37
CA VAL A 274 -15.14 9.36 4.37
C VAL A 274 -15.44 8.20 5.30
N VAL A 275 -15.14 8.37 6.58
CA VAL A 275 -15.38 7.36 7.62
C VAL A 275 -16.62 7.75 8.43
N ARG A 276 -17.57 6.82 8.59
CA ARG A 276 -18.82 7.06 9.30
C ARG A 276 -18.94 6.11 10.50
N GLY A 277 -19.00 6.70 11.67
CA GLY A 277 -19.30 6.03 12.93
C GLY A 277 -20.60 6.53 13.54
N SER A 278 -21.07 5.87 14.60
CA SER A 278 -22.30 6.27 15.33
C SER A 278 -22.15 7.58 16.10
N ASP A 279 -20.93 7.89 16.56
CA ASP A 279 -20.65 9.02 17.46
C ASP A 279 -19.82 10.12 16.80
N ALA A 280 -19.02 9.77 15.80
CA ALA A 280 -18.22 10.72 15.01
C ALA A 280 -18.05 10.24 13.57
N GLY A 281 -17.60 11.15 12.70
CA GLY A 281 -17.19 10.87 11.33
C GLY A 281 -15.88 11.59 11.00
N ALA A 282 -15.30 11.26 9.85
CA ALA A 282 -14.13 11.97 9.33
C ALA A 282 -14.12 12.01 7.82
N THR A 283 -13.47 13.04 7.27
CA THR A 283 -13.02 13.08 5.88
C THR A 283 -11.52 13.20 5.87
N PHE A 284 -10.86 12.30 5.18
CA PHE A 284 -9.42 12.30 4.97
C PHE A 284 -9.11 12.37 3.48
N ASP A 285 -8.58 13.51 3.00
CA ASP A 285 -7.98 13.60 1.67
C ASP A 285 -6.54 13.08 1.74
N HIS A 286 -6.32 11.91 1.18
CA HIS A 286 -5.04 11.21 1.30
C HIS A 286 -3.93 11.78 0.39
N GLU A 287 -4.28 12.52 -0.67
CA GLU A 287 -3.30 13.22 -1.53
C GLU A 287 -2.92 14.58 -0.95
N ALA A 288 -3.91 15.35 -0.46
CA ALA A 288 -3.64 16.64 0.19
C ALA A 288 -3.10 16.48 1.63
N GLY A 289 -3.29 15.30 2.25
CA GLY A 289 -2.95 15.07 3.65
C GLY A 289 -3.84 15.84 4.63
N GLU A 290 -5.08 16.15 4.22
CA GLU A 290 -6.04 16.91 5.01
C GLU A 290 -7.00 15.99 5.75
N LEU A 291 -7.12 16.15 7.07
CA LEU A 291 -8.05 15.39 7.90
C LEU A 291 -8.97 16.35 8.65
N THR A 292 -10.29 16.13 8.50
CA THR A 292 -11.32 16.79 9.31
C THR A 292 -12.14 15.72 10.02
N MET A 293 -12.31 15.86 11.35
CA MET A 293 -13.20 15.04 12.16
C MET A 293 -14.46 15.81 12.50
N TYR A 294 -15.60 15.13 12.50
CA TYR A 294 -16.94 15.67 12.70
C TYR A 294 -17.57 15.03 13.93
N GLU A 295 -17.87 15.83 14.93
CA GLU A 295 -18.46 15.38 16.20
C GLU A 295 -19.70 16.20 16.53
N THR A 296 -20.59 15.63 17.34
CA THR A 296 -21.74 16.34 17.89
C THR A 296 -21.69 16.24 19.42
N ASP A 297 -21.96 17.35 20.10
CA ASP A 297 -21.91 17.42 21.56
C ASP A 297 -23.10 18.30 22.05
N ASP A 298 -23.51 18.10 23.29
CA ASP A 298 -24.53 18.88 23.98
C ASP A 298 -24.00 19.59 25.24
N THR A 299 -22.69 19.54 25.50
CA THR A 299 -22.04 20.19 26.64
C THR A 299 -22.22 21.70 26.56
N GLY A 300 -23.02 22.24 27.44
CA GLY A 300 -23.40 23.66 27.48
C GLY A 300 -24.54 24.03 26.53
N ALA A 301 -24.53 23.55 25.28
CA ALA A 301 -25.59 23.67 24.28
C ALA A 301 -25.33 22.66 23.16
N ALA A 302 -26.38 22.13 22.53
CA ALA A 302 -26.22 21.25 21.38
C ALA A 302 -25.46 21.95 20.25
N HIS A 303 -24.37 21.35 19.77
CA HIS A 303 -23.51 21.91 18.73
C HIS A 303 -22.82 20.84 17.88
N PHE A 304 -22.32 21.26 16.72
CA PHE A 304 -21.39 20.51 15.88
C PHE A 304 -19.98 20.98 16.13
N ALA A 305 -19.04 20.04 16.22
CA ALA A 305 -17.63 20.33 16.36
C ALA A 305 -16.86 19.73 15.18
N ASP A 306 -16.37 20.60 14.27
CA ASP A 306 -15.54 20.20 13.14
C ASP A 306 -14.07 20.51 13.49
N THR A 307 -13.26 19.47 13.58
CA THR A 307 -11.85 19.59 13.96
C THR A 307 -10.95 19.32 12.75
N GLN A 308 -10.29 20.37 12.25
CA GLN A 308 -9.20 20.21 11.28
C GLN A 308 -7.91 19.82 11.97
N VAL A 309 -7.38 18.67 11.56
CA VAL A 309 -6.12 18.13 12.09
C VAL A 309 -4.95 18.61 11.25
N ARG A 310 -3.92 19.16 11.89
CA ARG A 310 -2.66 19.55 11.25
C ARG A 310 -1.53 18.72 11.85
N THR A 311 -0.82 18.01 11.00
CA THR A 311 0.32 17.20 11.40
C THR A 311 1.64 17.82 10.94
N ARG A 312 2.75 17.36 11.50
CA ARG A 312 4.07 17.62 10.91
C ARG A 312 4.17 16.81 9.62
N ASP A 313 4.84 17.38 8.61
CA ASP A 313 5.18 16.67 7.40
C ASP A 313 6.13 15.49 7.74
N ASP A 314 5.71 14.28 7.40
CA ASP A 314 6.47 13.04 7.52
C ASP A 314 6.08 12.16 6.31
N PRO A 315 6.99 11.98 5.33
CA PRO A 315 6.67 11.21 4.14
C PRO A 315 6.17 9.79 4.48
N ALA A 316 5.01 9.42 3.99
CA ALA A 316 4.35 8.15 4.33
C ALA A 316 5.24 6.94 4.05
N HIS A 317 5.94 6.90 2.91
CA HIS A 317 6.91 5.83 2.60
C HIS A 317 8.07 5.77 3.61
N ARG A 318 8.55 6.92 4.12
CA ARG A 318 9.60 6.91 5.15
C ARG A 318 9.07 6.36 6.48
N ALA A 319 7.86 6.73 6.85
CA ALA A 319 7.22 6.22 8.05
C ALA A 319 6.95 4.71 7.94
N GLU A 320 6.51 4.23 6.78
CA GLU A 320 6.37 2.81 6.45
C GLU A 320 7.68 2.05 6.59
N GLN A 321 8.74 2.54 5.94
CA GLN A 321 10.06 1.91 5.98
C GLN A 321 10.66 1.87 7.40
N ARG A 322 10.43 2.91 8.22
CA ARG A 322 10.84 2.86 9.64
C ARG A 322 10.17 1.70 10.37
N ARG A 323 8.87 1.46 10.13
CA ARG A 323 8.14 0.34 10.72
C ARG A 323 8.63 -1.01 10.19
N PHE A 324 8.97 -1.09 8.90
CA PHE A 324 9.58 -2.26 8.32
C PHE A 324 10.94 -2.57 8.97
N VAL A 325 11.83 -1.58 9.05
CA VAL A 325 13.14 -1.70 9.72
C VAL A 325 13.00 -2.12 11.18
N GLU A 326 12.04 -1.53 11.91
CA GLU A 326 11.77 -1.90 13.32
C GLU A 326 11.35 -3.37 13.42
N ALA A 327 10.50 -3.87 12.51
CA ALA A 327 10.07 -5.26 12.48
C ALA A 327 11.23 -6.21 12.16
N VAL A 328 12.06 -5.90 11.16
CA VAL A 328 13.28 -6.67 10.84
C VAL A 328 14.22 -6.75 12.04
N ARG A 329 14.51 -5.61 12.67
CA ARG A 329 15.44 -5.52 13.81
C ARG A 329 14.98 -6.33 15.01
N ASN A 330 13.68 -6.38 15.26
CA ASN A 330 13.10 -6.99 16.45
C ASN A 330 12.64 -8.44 16.22
N GLY A 331 12.70 -8.96 14.97
CA GLY A 331 12.10 -10.24 14.60
C GLY A 331 10.59 -10.26 14.86
N GLY A 332 9.95 -9.10 14.69
CA GLY A 332 8.54 -8.92 14.99
C GLY A 332 7.63 -9.25 13.78
N PRO A 333 6.31 -9.24 13.99
CA PRO A 333 5.38 -9.43 12.89
C PRO A 333 5.43 -8.26 11.90
N ALA A 334 5.07 -8.53 10.64
CA ALA A 334 4.94 -7.50 9.62
C ALA A 334 3.93 -6.42 10.05
N PRO A 335 4.26 -5.12 9.97
CA PRO A 335 3.32 -4.03 10.28
C PRO A 335 2.07 -4.00 9.38
N VAL A 336 2.20 -4.50 8.17
CA VAL A 336 1.12 -4.80 7.22
C VAL A 336 1.26 -6.25 6.85
N SER A 337 0.33 -7.08 7.27
CA SER A 337 0.43 -8.52 7.10
C SER A 337 0.15 -8.95 5.65
N ILE A 338 0.71 -10.08 5.26
CA ILE A 338 0.41 -10.71 3.97
C ILE A 338 -1.09 -11.09 3.84
N GLY A 339 -1.75 -11.37 4.98
CA GLY A 339 -3.19 -11.66 5.02
C GLY A 339 -4.04 -10.46 4.62
N GLU A 340 -3.65 -9.26 5.04
CA GLU A 340 -4.30 -8.00 4.64
C GLU A 340 -4.10 -7.74 3.15
N GLY A 341 -2.87 -7.93 2.64
CA GLY A 341 -2.59 -7.84 1.20
C GLY A 341 -3.43 -8.80 0.37
N LEU A 342 -3.56 -10.05 0.83
CA LEU A 342 -4.39 -11.06 0.16
C LEU A 342 -5.89 -10.70 0.22
N ALA A 343 -6.37 -10.09 1.33
CA ALA A 343 -7.75 -9.64 1.43
C ALA A 343 -8.07 -8.54 0.40
N VAL A 344 -7.16 -7.57 0.23
CA VAL A 344 -7.27 -6.54 -0.82
C VAL A 344 -7.29 -7.16 -2.20
N GLN A 345 -6.39 -8.12 -2.49
CA GLN A 345 -6.31 -8.79 -3.79
C GLN A 345 -7.59 -9.58 -4.11
N ARG A 346 -8.20 -10.23 -3.13
CA ARG A 346 -9.49 -10.92 -3.28
C ARG A 346 -10.64 -9.97 -3.61
N VAL A 347 -10.65 -8.78 -3.03
CA VAL A 347 -11.64 -7.76 -3.36
C VAL A 347 -11.45 -7.26 -4.79
N ILE A 348 -10.22 -7.02 -5.23
CA ILE A 348 -9.89 -6.62 -6.60
C ILE A 348 -10.37 -7.68 -7.59
N ASP A 349 -10.04 -8.95 -7.38
CA ASP A 349 -10.51 -10.08 -8.22
C ASP A 349 -12.04 -10.13 -8.28
N ALA A 350 -12.70 -9.99 -7.13
CA ALA A 350 -14.16 -10.02 -7.06
C ALA A 350 -14.81 -8.83 -7.79
N ILE A 351 -14.19 -7.64 -7.81
CA ILE A 351 -14.68 -6.50 -8.59
C ILE A 351 -14.60 -6.80 -10.09
N TYR A 352 -13.46 -7.35 -10.57
CA TYR A 352 -13.33 -7.75 -11.97
C TYR A 352 -14.36 -8.80 -12.36
N ARG A 353 -14.49 -9.86 -11.58
CA ARG A 353 -15.48 -10.92 -11.81
C ARG A 353 -16.91 -10.38 -11.78
N SER A 354 -17.22 -9.48 -10.85
CA SER A 354 -18.54 -8.85 -10.80
C SER A 354 -18.85 -8.05 -12.06
N SER A 355 -17.86 -7.32 -12.57
CA SER A 355 -17.98 -6.56 -13.81
C SER A 355 -18.19 -7.48 -15.03
N GLU A 356 -17.43 -8.58 -15.12
CA GLU A 356 -17.51 -9.55 -16.22
C GLU A 356 -18.81 -10.36 -16.20
N GLU A 357 -19.24 -10.81 -15.02
CA GLU A 357 -20.44 -11.65 -14.87
C GLU A 357 -21.74 -10.83 -14.77
N GLY A 358 -21.66 -9.51 -14.59
CA GLY A 358 -22.82 -8.61 -14.45
C GLY A 358 -23.66 -8.89 -13.21
N ARG A 359 -23.06 -9.40 -12.14
CA ARG A 359 -23.73 -9.74 -10.87
C ARG A 359 -22.80 -9.56 -9.67
N ALA A 360 -23.37 -9.45 -8.47
CA ALA A 360 -22.56 -9.49 -7.26
C ALA A 360 -21.86 -10.85 -7.07
N ILE A 361 -20.63 -10.81 -6.61
CA ILE A 361 -19.79 -11.97 -6.30
C ILE A 361 -19.81 -12.19 -4.79
N ARG A 362 -20.16 -13.41 -4.37
CA ARG A 362 -19.99 -13.83 -2.98
C ARG A 362 -18.60 -14.37 -2.76
N LEU A 363 -17.98 -13.91 -1.68
CA LEU A 363 -16.69 -14.41 -1.20
C LEU A 363 -16.97 -15.43 -0.11
N ASP A 364 -16.72 -16.70 -0.38
CA ASP A 364 -16.83 -17.78 0.60
C ASP A 364 -15.72 -17.60 1.64
N GLY A 365 -16.11 -17.41 2.91
CA GLY A 365 -15.20 -17.01 3.95
C GLY A 365 -14.27 -18.11 4.42
N THR A 366 -12.98 -17.87 4.38
CA THR A 366 -12.07 -18.04 5.53
C THR A 366 -10.90 -17.10 5.34
N ILE A 367 -10.95 -15.92 5.96
CA ILE A 367 -9.74 -15.24 6.38
C ILE A 367 -9.33 -15.97 7.66
N GLU A 368 -8.24 -16.74 7.65
CA GLU A 368 -7.58 -17.10 8.88
C GLU A 368 -7.17 -15.78 9.55
N GLN A 369 -7.89 -15.40 10.60
CA GLN A 369 -7.57 -14.22 11.39
C GLN A 369 -6.13 -14.38 11.89
N ALA A 370 -5.25 -13.46 11.50
CA ALA A 370 -4.01 -13.25 12.22
C ALA A 370 -4.38 -13.04 13.70
N THR A 371 -3.81 -13.86 14.57
CA THR A 371 -4.08 -13.82 16.01
C THR A 371 -3.81 -12.39 16.51
N PRO A 372 -4.78 -11.73 17.18
CA PRO A 372 -4.56 -10.38 17.70
C PRO A 372 -3.40 -10.41 18.68
N ILE A 373 -2.43 -9.53 18.47
CA ILE A 373 -1.33 -9.32 19.41
C ILE A 373 -1.94 -8.77 20.69
N GLN A 374 -1.93 -9.54 21.78
CA GLN A 374 -2.22 -9.02 23.11
C GLN A 374 -1.20 -7.94 23.43
N GLN A 375 -1.66 -6.70 23.48
CA GLN A 375 -0.86 -5.60 24.04
C GLN A 375 -0.55 -5.93 25.49
N THR A 376 0.69 -6.30 25.77
CA THR A 376 1.20 -6.31 27.14
C THR A 376 1.37 -4.86 27.56
N THR A 377 0.43 -4.41 28.38
CA THR A 377 0.61 -3.20 29.19
C THR A 377 1.65 -3.50 30.27
N ASP A 378 2.82 -2.89 30.15
CA ASP A 378 3.73 -2.56 31.26
C ASP A 378 4.17 -1.10 31.13
#